data_e2a10ecd7a344db2bea623df40e5f6ba
#
_entry.id   e2a10ecd7a344db2bea623df40e5f6ba
#
_cell.length_a   1.000
_cell.length_b   1.000
_cell.length_c   1.000
_cell.angle_alpha   90.00
_cell.angle_beta   90.00
_cell.angle_gamma   90.00
#
_symmetry.space_group_name_H-M   'P 1'
#
loop_
_entity.id
_entity.type
_entity.pdbx_description
1 polymer ?
#
loop_
_entity_poly.entity_id
_entity_poly.type
_entity_poly.pdbx_seq_one_letter_code
_entity_poly.pdbx_strand_id
1 'polypeptide(L)'
;MQNWTSEAIAIANDRVQQLEDKVLPKLVQYDNTLKCFADPSFQITLRKAQISAASTDRVSDYELLSELLLHRVEQDADRERRLGITKAIEIVDQVDDSALVGLSIVYALSKFSPVSVVLNEGLSVLNGLYGNILSDNSLPEGITWMEHLDLVSAIRLGSRGLNTFKKCEEYFPERLSQYFVSGIPKDSDEYRDLEASFRSVSLGTNCLIPHPLRPDHMILSIKPDIDSIVITRVVPGGVLQVPLNPAQKEVMSKAISLMAGIDLNNQEMKNAFWVEWEKYPVLSLIRKWWNDLPVHFEISPVGVALSNAYIHSKDPSIPCLY
;
A
#
# COMPACT_ATOMS: atom_id res chain seq x y z
N MET A 1 -39.22 9.48 30.23
CA MET A 1 -38.40 10.25 29.26
C MET A 1 -37.13 10.80 29.90
N GLN A 2 -37.15 11.51 31.04
CA GLN A 2 -35.92 12.10 31.63
C GLN A 2 -34.77 11.09 31.88
N ASN A 3 -35.10 9.87 32.38
CA ASN A 3 -34.06 8.85 32.64
C ASN A 3 -33.37 8.35 31.35
N TRP A 4 -34.14 8.14 30.28
CA TRP A 4 -33.60 7.69 28.99
C TRP A 4 -32.64 8.72 28.35
N THR A 5 -32.98 10.02 28.48
CA THR A 5 -32.10 11.09 27.96
C THR A 5 -30.81 11.18 28.75
N SER A 6 -30.86 11.03 30.08
CA SER A 6 -29.65 11.06 30.91
C SER A 6 -28.72 9.86 30.64
N GLU A 7 -29.28 8.69 30.41
CA GLU A 7 -28.56 7.47 30.07
C GLU A 7 -27.91 7.61 28.69
N ALA A 8 -28.64 8.10 27.68
CA ALA A 8 -28.10 8.34 26.35
C ALA A 8 -26.93 9.36 26.34
N ILE A 9 -27.04 10.42 27.15
CA ILE A 9 -25.98 11.41 27.31
C ILE A 9 -24.72 10.77 27.97
N ALA A 10 -24.91 9.94 28.98
CA ALA A 10 -23.83 9.25 29.66
C ALA A 10 -23.06 8.30 28.70
N ILE A 11 -23.81 7.52 27.90
CA ILE A 11 -23.22 6.64 26.86
C ILE A 11 -22.46 7.46 25.82
N ALA A 12 -23.05 8.55 25.32
CA ALA A 12 -22.39 9.41 24.34
C ALA A 12 -21.07 10.00 24.88
N ASN A 13 -21.05 10.45 26.13
CA ASN A 13 -19.85 10.98 26.78
C ASN A 13 -18.77 9.90 26.95
N ASP A 14 -19.15 8.68 27.33
CA ASP A 14 -18.20 7.56 27.45
C ASP A 14 -17.55 7.23 26.10
N ARG A 15 -18.33 7.19 25.03
CA ARG A 15 -17.82 6.96 23.67
C ARG A 15 -16.88 8.06 23.19
N VAL A 16 -17.20 9.32 23.46
CA VAL A 16 -16.31 10.45 23.18
C VAL A 16 -15.00 10.33 23.97
N GLN A 17 -15.08 9.94 25.25
CA GLN A 17 -13.88 9.72 26.08
C GLN A 17 -13.01 8.60 25.49
N GLN A 18 -13.58 7.51 25.01
CA GLN A 18 -12.82 6.43 24.33
C GLN A 18 -12.11 6.92 23.08
N LEU A 19 -12.70 7.83 22.30
CA LEU A 19 -12.01 8.49 21.20
C LEU A 19 -10.84 9.35 21.69
N GLU A 20 -11.09 10.19 22.71
CA GLU A 20 -10.05 11.09 23.26
C GLU A 20 -8.84 10.31 23.80
N ASP A 21 -9.08 9.19 24.49
CA ASP A 21 -8.05 8.31 25.01
C ASP A 21 -7.15 7.71 23.90
N LYS A 22 -7.68 7.55 22.70
CA LYS A 22 -6.90 7.08 21.53
C LYS A 22 -6.18 8.22 20.80
N VAL A 23 -6.82 9.36 20.66
CA VAL A 23 -6.31 10.51 19.89
C VAL A 23 -5.21 11.25 20.61
N LEU A 24 -5.38 11.55 21.91
CA LEU A 24 -4.46 12.40 22.67
C LEU A 24 -3.02 11.88 22.71
N PRO A 25 -2.75 10.57 22.99
CA PRO A 25 -1.38 10.06 22.97
C PRO A 25 -0.70 10.17 21.61
N LYS A 26 -1.45 10.03 20.51
CA LYS A 26 -0.92 10.16 19.15
C LYS A 26 -0.60 11.63 18.82
N LEU A 27 -1.51 12.53 19.14
CA LEU A 27 -1.33 13.95 18.88
C LEU A 27 -0.18 14.58 19.67
N VAL A 28 0.05 14.19 20.92
CA VAL A 28 1.15 14.72 21.76
C VAL A 28 2.54 14.45 21.17
N GLN A 29 2.69 13.44 20.33
CA GLN A 29 3.96 13.09 19.68
C GLN A 29 4.36 14.07 18.56
N TYR A 30 3.46 14.96 18.12
CA TYR A 30 3.71 15.92 17.04
C TYR A 30 4.00 17.32 17.59
N ASP A 31 5.14 17.90 17.24
CA ASP A 31 5.60 19.22 17.71
C ASP A 31 4.64 20.40 17.45
N ASN A 32 3.75 20.25 16.47
CA ASN A 32 2.78 21.29 16.07
C ASN A 32 1.38 21.08 16.64
N THR A 33 1.13 20.10 17.47
CA THR A 33 -0.21 19.74 17.98
C THR A 33 -0.93 20.90 18.64
N LEU A 34 -0.25 21.64 19.52
CA LEU A 34 -0.87 22.79 20.21
C LEU A 34 -1.31 23.89 19.25
N LYS A 35 -0.62 24.08 18.10
CA LYS A 35 -1.03 25.05 17.08
C LYS A 35 -2.28 24.61 16.34
N CYS A 36 -2.43 23.29 16.10
CA CYS A 36 -3.63 22.75 15.44
C CYS A 36 -4.88 22.99 16.28
N PHE A 37 -4.80 22.87 17.60
CA PHE A 37 -5.93 23.15 18.49
C PHE A 37 -6.35 24.64 18.49
N ALA A 38 -5.48 25.55 18.09
CA ALA A 38 -5.80 26.95 17.90
C ALA A 38 -6.46 27.26 16.53
N ASP A 39 -6.47 26.30 15.59
CA ASP A 39 -7.12 26.45 14.29
C ASP A 39 -8.63 26.16 14.39
N PRO A 40 -9.51 27.15 14.09
CA PRO A 40 -10.97 26.94 14.09
C PRO A 40 -11.43 25.80 13.18
N SER A 41 -10.76 25.58 12.04
CA SER A 41 -11.10 24.52 11.08
C SER A 41 -10.81 23.14 11.66
N PHE A 42 -9.73 22.99 12.41
CA PHE A 42 -9.42 21.75 13.14
C PHE A 42 -10.44 21.50 14.26
N GLN A 43 -10.80 22.54 15.02
CA GLN A 43 -11.81 22.43 16.08
C GLN A 43 -13.17 21.94 15.57
N ILE A 44 -13.58 22.43 14.39
CA ILE A 44 -14.81 21.97 13.73
C ILE A 44 -14.68 20.48 13.35
N THR A 45 -13.53 20.07 12.82
CA THR A 45 -13.27 18.68 12.44
C THR A 45 -13.24 17.75 13.66
N LEU A 46 -12.61 18.17 14.75
CA LEU A 46 -12.60 17.44 16.02
C LEU A 46 -14.03 17.25 16.57
N ARG A 47 -14.85 18.30 16.52
CA ARG A 47 -16.26 18.19 16.95
C ARG A 47 -17.05 17.19 16.10
N LYS A 48 -16.80 17.13 14.77
CA LYS A 48 -17.41 16.12 13.90
C LYS A 48 -16.98 14.70 14.29
N ALA A 49 -15.71 14.51 14.61
CA ALA A 49 -15.20 13.23 15.08
C ALA A 49 -15.85 12.82 16.42
N GLN A 50 -16.03 13.74 17.35
CA GLN A 50 -16.75 13.49 18.61
C GLN A 50 -18.23 13.11 18.38
N ILE A 51 -18.89 13.74 17.41
CA ILE A 51 -20.27 13.40 17.03
C ILE A 51 -20.34 11.99 16.42
N SER A 52 -19.46 11.66 15.50
CA SER A 52 -19.37 10.33 14.90
C SER A 52 -19.06 9.26 15.97
N ALA A 53 -18.11 9.52 16.88
CA ALA A 53 -17.79 8.63 17.98
C ALA A 53 -18.99 8.41 18.93
N ALA A 54 -19.75 9.46 19.24
CA ALA A 54 -20.95 9.33 20.06
C ALA A 54 -22.06 8.47 19.41
N SER A 55 -22.08 8.41 18.06
CA SER A 55 -23.09 7.69 17.27
C SER A 55 -22.78 6.20 17.12
N THR A 56 -21.50 5.78 17.23
CA THR A 56 -21.08 4.38 17.06
C THR A 56 -20.81 3.69 18.40
N ASP A 57 -20.99 2.37 18.45
CA ASP A 57 -20.55 1.51 19.55
C ASP A 57 -19.35 0.60 19.15
N ARG A 58 -18.86 0.74 17.92
CA ARG A 58 -17.74 -0.06 17.40
C ARG A 58 -16.40 0.54 17.84
N VAL A 59 -15.61 -0.26 18.54
CA VAL A 59 -14.26 0.15 19.02
C VAL A 59 -13.31 0.45 17.85
N SER A 60 -13.46 -0.24 16.72
CA SER A 60 -12.71 -0.01 15.46
C SER A 60 -12.88 1.42 14.92
N ASP A 61 -14.06 2.01 15.11
CA ASP A 61 -14.34 3.37 14.62
C ASP A 61 -13.55 4.43 15.39
N TYR A 62 -13.33 4.25 16.69
CA TYR A 62 -12.52 5.19 17.47
C TYR A 62 -11.05 5.17 17.02
N GLU A 63 -10.51 4.00 16.63
CA GLU A 63 -9.18 3.91 16.04
C GLU A 63 -9.12 4.61 14.69
N LEU A 64 -10.09 4.35 13.81
CA LEU A 64 -10.19 4.97 12.49
C LEU A 64 -10.33 6.49 12.58
N LEU A 65 -11.19 6.99 13.48
CA LEU A 65 -11.34 8.43 13.75
C LEU A 65 -10.05 9.05 14.26
N SER A 66 -9.31 8.34 15.11
CA SER A 66 -8.03 8.81 15.64
C SER A 66 -6.98 8.96 14.52
N GLU A 67 -6.89 8.00 13.61
CA GLU A 67 -5.99 8.08 12.44
C GLU A 67 -6.39 9.21 11.51
N LEU A 68 -7.68 9.38 11.21
CA LEU A 68 -8.17 10.47 10.37
C LEU A 68 -7.88 11.86 10.97
N LEU A 69 -8.00 12.02 12.28
CA LEU A 69 -7.64 13.26 12.96
C LEU A 69 -6.14 13.53 12.89
N LEU A 70 -5.30 12.50 13.03
CA LEU A 70 -3.87 12.61 12.88
C LEU A 70 -3.49 13.05 11.47
N HIS A 71 -4.02 12.40 10.46
CA HIS A 71 -3.82 12.77 9.05
C HIS A 71 -4.30 14.19 8.76
N ARG A 72 -5.35 14.67 9.44
CA ARG A 72 -5.83 16.05 9.30
C ARG A 72 -4.80 17.07 9.80
N VAL A 73 -4.06 16.73 10.86
CA VAL A 73 -2.96 17.56 11.38
C VAL A 73 -1.78 17.59 10.42
N GLU A 74 -1.42 16.44 9.84
CA GLU A 74 -0.28 16.30 8.92
C GLU A 74 -0.52 16.98 7.56
N GLN A 75 -1.76 17.00 7.08
CA GLN A 75 -2.15 17.47 5.73
C GLN A 75 -2.74 18.90 5.74
N ASP A 76 -2.23 19.77 6.57
CA ASP A 76 -2.82 21.11 6.77
C ASP A 76 -2.78 22.01 5.52
N ALA A 77 -1.83 21.82 4.61
CA ALA A 77 -1.65 22.69 3.43
C ALA A 77 -2.58 22.37 2.25
N ASP A 78 -3.07 21.13 2.09
CA ASP A 78 -3.86 20.67 0.94
C ASP A 78 -5.37 20.72 1.24
N ARG A 79 -6.07 21.63 0.55
CA ARG A 79 -7.51 21.84 0.76
C ARG A 79 -8.37 20.64 0.32
N GLU A 80 -8.01 19.98 -0.78
CA GLU A 80 -8.77 18.83 -1.29
C GLU A 80 -8.65 17.63 -0.34
N ARG A 81 -7.44 17.33 0.11
CA ARG A 81 -7.16 16.27 1.08
C ARG A 81 -7.86 16.53 2.41
N ARG A 82 -7.80 17.77 2.91
CA ARG A 82 -8.52 18.17 4.13
C ARG A 82 -10.02 17.93 4.01
N LEU A 83 -10.60 18.26 2.84
CA LEU A 83 -12.02 18.02 2.59
C LEU A 83 -12.35 16.53 2.61
N GLY A 84 -11.53 15.70 1.94
CA GLY A 84 -11.67 14.24 1.93
C GLY A 84 -11.64 13.66 3.34
N ILE A 85 -10.64 14.04 4.15
CA ILE A 85 -10.49 13.60 5.55
C ILE A 85 -11.70 14.06 6.40
N THR A 86 -12.12 15.33 6.27
CA THR A 86 -13.26 15.84 7.04
C THR A 86 -14.55 15.10 6.70
N LYS A 87 -14.76 14.77 5.42
CA LYS A 87 -15.92 13.98 4.98
C LYS A 87 -15.81 12.52 5.41
N ALA A 88 -14.62 11.94 5.40
CA ALA A 88 -14.39 10.59 5.92
C ALA A 88 -14.79 10.51 7.41
N ILE A 89 -14.37 11.47 8.24
CA ILE A 89 -14.74 11.55 9.65
C ILE A 89 -16.28 11.60 9.85
N GLU A 90 -17.00 12.32 8.98
CA GLU A 90 -18.47 12.45 9.08
C GLU A 90 -19.23 11.16 8.81
N ILE A 91 -18.59 10.15 8.19
CA ILE A 91 -19.24 8.92 7.74
C ILE A 91 -18.69 7.64 8.39
N VAL A 92 -17.72 7.75 9.31
CA VAL A 92 -17.10 6.56 9.94
C VAL A 92 -18.16 5.65 10.58
N ASP A 93 -19.11 6.23 11.32
CA ASP A 93 -20.20 5.50 11.97
C ASP A 93 -21.21 4.87 11.01
N GLN A 94 -21.14 5.22 9.72
CA GLN A 94 -22.04 4.76 8.66
C GLN A 94 -21.40 3.69 7.77
N VAL A 95 -20.06 3.61 7.71
CA VAL A 95 -19.36 2.67 6.82
C VAL A 95 -19.40 1.26 7.41
N ASP A 96 -19.79 0.29 6.58
CA ASP A 96 -19.74 -1.13 6.93
C ASP A 96 -18.31 -1.65 6.97
N ASP A 97 -17.97 -2.47 7.99
CA ASP A 97 -16.61 -2.96 8.20
C ASP A 97 -16.10 -3.80 7.00
N SER A 98 -16.95 -4.65 6.43
CA SER A 98 -16.56 -5.49 5.29
C SER A 98 -16.35 -4.64 4.03
N ALA A 99 -17.18 -3.61 3.83
CA ALA A 99 -17.02 -2.66 2.73
C ALA A 99 -15.72 -1.85 2.88
N LEU A 100 -15.37 -1.44 4.10
CA LEU A 100 -14.12 -0.74 4.38
C LEU A 100 -12.89 -1.62 4.11
N VAL A 101 -12.95 -2.91 4.47
CA VAL A 101 -11.90 -3.88 4.13
C VAL A 101 -11.74 -4.02 2.61
N GLY A 102 -12.84 -4.24 1.87
CA GLY A 102 -12.80 -4.35 0.41
C GLY A 102 -12.23 -3.12 -0.26
N LEU A 103 -12.66 -1.92 0.17
CA LEU A 103 -12.13 -0.63 -0.30
C LEU A 103 -10.63 -0.52 -0.05
N SER A 104 -10.19 -0.85 1.17
CA SER A 104 -8.78 -0.75 1.58
C SER A 104 -7.88 -1.73 0.82
N ILE A 105 -8.35 -2.94 0.52
CA ILE A 105 -7.65 -3.90 -0.33
C ILE A 105 -7.51 -3.37 -1.75
N VAL A 106 -8.59 -2.85 -2.38
CA VAL A 106 -8.51 -2.27 -3.73
C VAL A 106 -7.55 -1.08 -3.77
N TYR A 107 -7.60 -0.22 -2.75
CA TYR A 107 -6.68 0.91 -2.61
C TYR A 107 -5.23 0.41 -2.49
N ALA A 108 -4.95 -0.53 -1.60
CA ALA A 108 -3.62 -1.07 -1.38
C ALA A 108 -3.05 -1.72 -2.65
N LEU A 109 -3.85 -2.52 -3.37
CA LEU A 109 -3.48 -3.12 -4.65
C LEU A 109 -3.10 -2.08 -5.72
N SER A 110 -3.76 -0.91 -5.68
CA SER A 110 -3.51 0.17 -6.64
C SER A 110 -2.32 1.07 -6.28
N LYS A 111 -1.96 1.18 -5.00
CA LYS A 111 -0.98 2.17 -4.52
C LYS A 111 0.34 1.57 -4.07
N PHE A 112 0.33 0.42 -3.41
CA PHE A 112 1.54 -0.20 -2.89
C PHE A 112 2.14 -1.20 -3.87
N SER A 113 3.45 -1.19 -3.96
CA SER A 113 4.25 -2.18 -4.69
C SER A 113 5.47 -2.55 -3.86
N PRO A 114 5.90 -3.81 -3.88
CA PRO A 114 7.07 -4.21 -3.12
C PRO A 114 8.32 -3.53 -3.68
N VAL A 115 9.22 -3.19 -2.77
CA VAL A 115 10.50 -2.56 -3.12
C VAL A 115 11.51 -3.59 -3.62
N SER A 116 11.45 -4.83 -3.11
CA SER A 116 12.37 -5.90 -3.50
C SER A 116 12.15 -6.32 -4.94
N VAL A 117 13.25 -6.50 -5.66
CA VAL A 117 13.29 -7.10 -7.01
C VAL A 117 13.34 -8.64 -6.95
N VAL A 118 13.50 -9.21 -5.77
CA VAL A 118 13.42 -10.65 -5.53
C VAL A 118 11.95 -11.04 -5.38
N LEU A 119 11.44 -11.86 -6.28
CA LEU A 119 10.02 -12.19 -6.38
C LEU A 119 9.43 -12.70 -5.04
N ASN A 120 10.07 -13.70 -4.43
CA ASN A 120 9.54 -14.33 -3.22
C ASN A 120 9.50 -13.36 -2.03
N GLU A 121 10.48 -12.47 -1.91
CA GLU A 121 10.48 -11.43 -0.89
C GLU A 121 9.33 -10.44 -1.13
N GLY A 122 9.16 -10.00 -2.38
CA GLY A 122 8.08 -9.09 -2.72
C GLY A 122 6.70 -9.68 -2.53
N LEU A 123 6.48 -10.92 -2.92
CA LEU A 123 5.21 -11.63 -2.70
C LEU A 123 4.96 -11.86 -1.20
N SER A 124 5.99 -12.16 -0.42
CA SER A 124 5.88 -12.29 1.04
C SER A 124 5.44 -10.99 1.69
N VAL A 125 6.04 -9.86 1.29
CA VAL A 125 5.65 -8.51 1.78
C VAL A 125 4.20 -8.19 1.42
N LEU A 126 3.78 -8.44 0.19
CA LEU A 126 2.38 -8.23 -0.23
C LEU A 126 1.41 -9.13 0.54
N ASN A 127 1.77 -10.40 0.74
CA ASN A 127 0.95 -11.32 1.52
C ASN A 127 0.78 -10.85 2.97
N GLY A 128 1.85 -10.35 3.59
CA GLY A 128 1.81 -9.75 4.93
C GLY A 128 0.95 -8.49 4.99
N LEU A 129 1.17 -7.55 4.06
CA LEU A 129 0.39 -6.30 3.96
C LEU A 129 -1.12 -6.58 3.86
N TYR A 130 -1.51 -7.42 2.90
CA TYR A 130 -2.93 -7.72 2.70
C TYR A 130 -3.50 -8.57 3.84
N GLY A 131 -2.68 -9.43 4.45
CA GLY A 131 -3.06 -10.18 5.65
C GLY A 131 -3.36 -9.24 6.83
N ASN A 132 -2.54 -8.22 7.06
CA ASN A 132 -2.76 -7.21 8.09
C ASN A 132 -4.04 -6.40 7.83
N ILE A 133 -4.31 -6.01 6.57
CA ILE A 133 -5.54 -5.29 6.19
C ILE A 133 -6.78 -6.16 6.41
N LEU A 134 -6.73 -7.43 6.03
CA LEU A 134 -7.84 -8.36 6.25
C LEU A 134 -8.07 -8.61 7.74
N SER A 135 -6.99 -8.76 8.51
CA SER A 135 -7.08 -9.20 9.92
C SER A 135 -7.96 -10.45 10.03
N ASP A 136 -9.00 -10.39 10.87
CA ASP A 136 -9.99 -11.47 11.03
C ASP A 136 -11.25 -11.28 10.16
N ASN A 137 -11.26 -10.27 9.27
CA ASN A 137 -12.40 -9.96 8.44
C ASN A 137 -12.39 -10.75 7.13
N SER A 138 -13.57 -11.02 6.59
CA SER A 138 -13.75 -11.59 5.26
C SER A 138 -13.83 -10.48 4.20
N LEU A 139 -13.41 -10.80 2.98
CA LEU A 139 -13.63 -9.94 1.83
C LEU A 139 -15.13 -9.88 1.47
N PRO A 140 -15.68 -8.70 1.16
CA PRO A 140 -17.09 -8.59 0.81
C PRO A 140 -17.40 -9.22 -0.55
N GLU A 141 -18.59 -9.78 -0.68
CA GLU A 141 -19.05 -10.41 -1.93
C GLU A 141 -20.16 -9.61 -2.61
N GLY A 142 -20.30 -9.80 -3.91
CA GLY A 142 -21.36 -9.18 -4.70
C GLY A 142 -21.17 -7.66 -4.88
N ILE A 143 -22.25 -6.95 -5.19
CA ILE A 143 -22.24 -5.52 -5.51
C ILE A 143 -22.65 -4.62 -4.34
N THR A 144 -23.41 -5.13 -3.38
CA THR A 144 -24.07 -4.35 -2.32
C THR A 144 -23.08 -3.50 -1.51
N TRP A 145 -21.89 -4.01 -1.23
CA TRP A 145 -20.87 -3.25 -0.52
C TRP A 145 -20.32 -2.06 -1.33
N MET A 146 -20.28 -2.19 -2.66
CA MET A 146 -19.89 -1.09 -3.55
C MET A 146 -21.01 -0.04 -3.61
N GLU A 147 -22.28 -0.46 -3.71
CA GLU A 147 -23.44 0.44 -3.66
C GLU A 147 -23.48 1.20 -2.35
N HIS A 148 -23.16 0.54 -1.24
CA HIS A 148 -23.04 1.16 0.07
C HIS A 148 -21.92 2.23 0.10
N LEU A 149 -20.74 1.92 -0.42
CA LEU A 149 -19.63 2.88 -0.50
C LEU A 149 -19.92 4.06 -1.43
N ASP A 150 -20.66 3.84 -2.51
CA ASP A 150 -21.12 4.92 -3.41
C ASP A 150 -22.14 5.83 -2.70
N LEU A 151 -23.07 5.25 -1.96
CA LEU A 151 -24.05 5.99 -1.15
C LEU A 151 -23.38 6.93 -0.15
N VAL A 152 -22.32 6.47 0.53
CA VAL A 152 -21.55 7.30 1.47
C VAL A 152 -20.44 8.11 0.79
N SER A 153 -20.41 8.14 -0.54
CA SER A 153 -19.47 8.91 -1.36
C SER A 153 -17.99 8.51 -1.19
N ALA A 154 -17.71 7.32 -0.67
CA ALA A 154 -16.36 6.79 -0.57
C ALA A 154 -15.79 6.32 -1.93
N ILE A 155 -16.67 5.89 -2.82
CA ILE A 155 -16.34 5.56 -4.22
C ILE A 155 -17.31 6.24 -5.18
N ARG A 156 -17.07 6.04 -6.47
CA ARG A 156 -18.01 6.37 -7.54
C ARG A 156 -18.17 5.17 -8.46
N LEU A 157 -19.34 4.59 -8.48
CA LEU A 157 -19.70 3.58 -9.45
C LEU A 157 -19.81 4.24 -10.83
N GLY A 158 -19.12 3.66 -11.84
CA GLY A 158 -19.18 4.17 -13.21
C GLY A 158 -20.62 4.17 -13.72
N SER A 159 -21.09 5.30 -14.25
CA SER A 159 -22.46 5.49 -14.75
C SER A 159 -22.85 4.59 -15.94
N ARG A 160 -21.96 3.73 -16.37
CA ARG A 160 -22.15 2.87 -17.55
C ARG A 160 -21.65 1.47 -17.29
N GLY A 161 -22.15 0.69 -16.45
CA GLY A 161 -21.99 -0.77 -16.29
C GLY A 161 -21.12 -1.60 -17.27
N LEU A 162 -20.29 -0.93 -18.08
CA LEU A 162 -19.45 -1.49 -19.15
C LEU A 162 -17.99 -1.65 -18.73
N ASN A 163 -17.54 -1.00 -17.64
CA ASN A 163 -16.17 -1.11 -17.19
C ASN A 163 -16.09 -2.13 -16.04
N THR A 164 -15.40 -3.22 -16.28
CA THR A 164 -15.00 -4.17 -15.26
C THR A 164 -13.55 -3.91 -14.87
N PHE A 165 -13.13 -4.35 -13.68
CA PHE A 165 -11.72 -4.41 -13.35
C PHE A 165 -10.99 -5.30 -14.35
N LYS A 166 -9.76 -4.92 -14.72
CA LYS A 166 -8.88 -5.84 -15.45
C LYS A 166 -8.74 -7.12 -14.63
N LYS A 167 -8.79 -8.28 -15.28
CA LYS A 167 -8.54 -9.54 -14.60
C LYS A 167 -7.13 -9.56 -14.01
N CYS A 168 -6.93 -10.33 -12.94
CA CYS A 168 -5.64 -10.46 -12.29
C CYS A 168 -4.51 -10.79 -13.25
N GLU A 169 -4.80 -11.65 -14.24
CA GLU A 169 -3.84 -12.13 -15.24
C GLU A 169 -3.26 -11.02 -16.13
N GLU A 170 -3.93 -9.87 -16.21
CA GLU A 170 -3.46 -8.69 -16.93
C GLU A 170 -2.94 -7.62 -15.94
N TYR A 171 -3.71 -7.37 -14.87
CA TYR A 171 -3.44 -6.29 -13.92
C TYR A 171 -2.12 -6.46 -13.16
N PHE A 172 -1.90 -7.64 -12.54
CA PHE A 172 -0.73 -7.83 -11.69
C PHE A 172 0.59 -7.92 -12.46
N PRO A 173 0.71 -8.58 -13.64
CA PRO A 173 1.92 -8.49 -14.44
C PRO A 173 2.29 -7.06 -14.83
N GLU A 174 1.31 -6.22 -15.20
CA GLU A 174 1.57 -4.80 -15.48
C GLU A 174 2.02 -4.04 -14.21
N ARG A 175 1.34 -4.27 -13.10
CA ARG A 175 1.61 -3.59 -11.82
C ARG A 175 2.94 -4.00 -11.19
N LEU A 176 3.34 -5.25 -11.37
CA LEU A 176 4.54 -5.86 -10.83
C LEU A 176 5.57 -6.15 -11.94
N SER A 177 5.64 -5.28 -12.93
CA SER A 177 6.47 -5.43 -14.13
C SER A 177 7.96 -5.60 -13.83
N GLN A 178 8.44 -5.18 -12.64
CA GLN A 178 9.82 -5.42 -12.19
C GLN A 178 10.18 -6.91 -12.10
N TYR A 179 9.21 -7.81 -12.04
CA TYR A 179 9.44 -9.26 -12.04
C TYR A 179 9.37 -9.89 -13.44
N PHE A 180 8.97 -9.10 -14.44
CA PHE A 180 8.83 -9.54 -15.84
C PHE A 180 9.93 -8.97 -16.74
N VAL A 181 11.10 -8.67 -16.17
CA VAL A 181 12.28 -8.26 -16.95
C VAL A 181 12.78 -9.43 -17.78
N SER A 182 13.33 -9.13 -18.95
CA SER A 182 13.80 -10.17 -19.89
C SER A 182 15.01 -10.96 -19.35
N GLY A 183 15.88 -10.28 -18.62
CA GLY A 183 17.15 -10.87 -18.20
C GLY A 183 18.09 -11.19 -19.37
N ILE A 184 19.22 -11.84 -19.07
CA ILE A 184 20.21 -12.31 -20.05
C ILE A 184 20.34 -13.83 -19.93
N PRO A 185 20.33 -14.60 -21.03
CA PRO A 185 20.58 -16.03 -20.96
C PRO A 185 21.94 -16.33 -20.32
N LYS A 186 21.97 -17.24 -19.36
CA LYS A 186 23.17 -17.58 -18.57
C LYS A 186 24.34 -18.09 -19.44
N ASP A 187 24.02 -18.76 -20.53
CA ASP A 187 25.02 -19.36 -21.42
C ASP A 187 25.39 -18.47 -22.61
N SER A 188 24.90 -17.21 -22.65
CA SER A 188 25.19 -16.28 -23.74
C SER A 188 26.58 -15.66 -23.63
N ASP A 189 27.08 -15.19 -24.75
CA ASP A 189 28.36 -14.46 -24.79
C ASP A 189 28.24 -13.11 -24.10
N GLU A 190 27.07 -12.46 -24.22
CA GLU A 190 26.73 -11.20 -23.54
C GLU A 190 26.84 -11.31 -22.02
N TYR A 191 26.37 -12.44 -21.44
CA TYR A 191 26.51 -12.69 -20.01
C TYR A 191 27.97 -12.88 -19.59
N ARG A 192 28.76 -13.67 -20.36
CA ARG A 192 30.17 -13.88 -20.09
C ARG A 192 30.99 -12.58 -20.17
N ASP A 193 30.69 -11.73 -21.16
CA ASP A 193 31.30 -10.42 -21.32
C ASP A 193 30.93 -9.47 -20.17
N LEU A 194 29.70 -9.54 -19.71
CA LEU A 194 29.22 -8.77 -18.56
C LEU A 194 29.95 -9.19 -17.28
N GLU A 195 30.07 -10.48 -16.99
CA GLU A 195 30.82 -10.98 -15.84
C GLU A 195 32.27 -10.55 -15.89
N ALA A 196 32.92 -10.63 -17.06
CA ALA A 196 34.29 -10.17 -17.25
C ALA A 196 34.41 -8.66 -16.98
N SER A 197 33.43 -7.86 -17.44
CA SER A 197 33.38 -6.42 -17.19
C SER A 197 33.24 -6.11 -15.71
N PHE A 198 32.37 -6.83 -14.95
CA PHE A 198 32.24 -6.69 -13.50
C PHE A 198 33.54 -6.94 -12.77
N ARG A 199 34.27 -8.02 -13.14
CA ARG A 199 35.56 -8.36 -12.55
C ARG A 199 36.62 -7.30 -12.85
N SER A 200 36.65 -6.75 -14.08
CA SER A 200 37.65 -5.75 -14.50
C SER A 200 37.58 -4.45 -13.68
N VAL A 201 36.39 -4.07 -13.20
CA VAL A 201 36.20 -2.88 -12.36
C VAL A 201 36.05 -3.21 -10.87
N SER A 202 36.40 -4.43 -10.47
CA SER A 202 36.28 -4.92 -9.06
C SER A 202 34.89 -4.79 -8.49
N LEU A 203 33.83 -5.01 -9.29
CA LEU A 203 32.47 -5.22 -8.87
C LEU A 203 32.25 -6.70 -8.57
N GLY A 204 31.58 -6.99 -7.46
CA GLY A 204 31.13 -8.35 -7.17
C GLY A 204 29.99 -8.78 -8.09
N THR A 205 29.97 -10.05 -8.48
CA THR A 205 28.88 -10.63 -9.30
C THR A 205 27.70 -11.14 -8.47
N ASN A 206 27.73 -10.96 -7.17
CA ASN A 206 26.67 -11.36 -6.24
C ASN A 206 25.32 -10.63 -6.45
N CYS A 207 25.32 -9.51 -7.19
CA CYS A 207 24.10 -8.83 -7.63
C CYS A 207 23.49 -9.44 -8.90
N LEU A 208 24.18 -10.36 -9.56
CA LEU A 208 23.67 -11.13 -10.70
C LEU A 208 23.08 -12.43 -10.15
N ILE A 209 21.75 -12.54 -10.17
CA ILE A 209 21.03 -13.68 -9.63
C ILE A 209 20.24 -14.40 -10.73
N PRO A 210 19.93 -15.69 -10.56
CA PRO A 210 19.01 -16.38 -11.47
C PRO A 210 17.67 -15.68 -11.51
N HIS A 211 17.09 -15.55 -12.70
CA HIS A 211 15.76 -14.99 -12.87
C HIS A 211 14.69 -15.90 -12.24
N PRO A 212 13.85 -15.40 -11.33
CA PRO A 212 12.91 -16.26 -10.59
C PRO A 212 11.85 -16.93 -11.47
N LEU A 213 11.52 -16.31 -12.63
CA LEU A 213 10.51 -16.84 -13.56
C LEU A 213 11.12 -17.52 -14.79
N ARG A 214 12.46 -17.43 -14.97
CA ARG A 214 13.23 -18.02 -16.08
C ARG A 214 14.58 -18.49 -15.57
N PRO A 215 14.71 -19.67 -14.98
CA PRO A 215 15.93 -20.13 -14.31
C PRO A 215 17.20 -20.18 -15.20
N ASP A 216 17.03 -20.22 -16.52
CA ASP A 216 18.08 -20.16 -17.54
C ASP A 216 18.58 -18.73 -17.85
N HIS A 217 17.99 -17.69 -17.25
CA HIS A 217 18.36 -16.29 -17.38
C HIS A 217 18.91 -15.72 -16.06
N MET A 218 19.68 -14.67 -16.19
CA MET A 218 20.23 -13.92 -15.05
C MET A 218 19.68 -12.50 -15.06
N ILE A 219 19.44 -11.95 -13.86
CA ILE A 219 18.98 -10.57 -13.64
C ILE A 219 19.80 -9.88 -12.55
N LEU A 220 19.67 -8.57 -12.47
CA LEU A 220 20.20 -7.79 -11.35
C LEU A 220 19.26 -7.84 -10.15
N SER A 221 19.78 -8.14 -8.96
CA SER A 221 19.02 -8.13 -7.69
C SER A 221 18.90 -6.74 -7.08
N ILE A 222 19.21 -5.68 -7.82
CA ILE A 222 19.21 -4.29 -7.36
C ILE A 222 18.29 -3.45 -8.24
N LYS A 223 17.80 -2.34 -7.66
CA LYS A 223 17.01 -1.36 -8.42
C LYS A 223 17.87 -0.67 -9.49
N PRO A 224 17.27 -0.27 -10.63
CA PRO A 224 17.99 0.36 -11.74
C PRO A 224 18.45 1.81 -11.47
N ASP A 225 18.31 2.34 -10.26
CA ASP A 225 18.82 3.66 -9.90
C ASP A 225 20.30 3.60 -9.54
N ILE A 226 21.13 3.92 -10.53
CA ILE A 226 22.61 3.81 -10.44
C ILE A 226 23.18 4.73 -9.38
N ASP A 227 22.60 5.89 -9.16
CA ASP A 227 23.14 6.89 -8.24
C ASP A 227 22.89 6.52 -6.76
N SER A 228 21.91 5.68 -6.51
CA SER A 228 21.65 5.13 -5.18
C SER A 228 22.45 3.87 -4.83
N ILE A 229 23.19 3.28 -5.81
CA ILE A 229 23.95 2.05 -5.58
C ILE A 229 25.23 2.35 -4.83
N VAL A 230 25.45 1.65 -3.72
CA VAL A 230 26.67 1.71 -2.93
C VAL A 230 27.31 0.33 -2.81
N ILE A 231 28.65 0.31 -2.83
CA ILE A 231 29.42 -0.90 -2.53
C ILE A 231 29.64 -0.95 -1.02
N THR A 232 29.20 -2.03 -0.41
CA THR A 232 29.42 -2.29 1.01
C THR A 232 30.74 -3.05 1.18
N ARG A 233 31.70 -2.46 1.92
CA ARG A 233 32.99 -3.08 2.26
C ARG A 233 33.06 -3.30 3.76
N VAL A 234 33.40 -4.51 4.18
CA VAL A 234 33.71 -4.80 5.57
C VAL A 234 35.16 -4.34 5.82
N VAL A 235 35.34 -3.48 6.80
CA VAL A 235 36.62 -2.93 7.23
C VAL A 235 36.83 -3.22 8.72
N PRO A 236 38.08 -3.25 9.23
CA PRO A 236 38.32 -3.36 10.65
C PRO A 236 37.61 -2.23 11.40
N GLY A 237 36.64 -2.60 12.24
CA GLY A 237 35.84 -1.64 13.03
C GLY A 237 34.47 -1.29 12.48
N GLY A 238 34.03 -1.88 11.35
CA GLY A 238 32.67 -1.63 10.84
C GLY A 238 32.45 -1.93 9.37
N VAL A 239 31.46 -1.26 8.82
CA VAL A 239 31.05 -1.37 7.43
C VAL A 239 31.15 0.00 6.75
N LEU A 240 31.86 0.05 5.61
CA LEU A 240 32.00 1.26 4.79
C LEU A 240 31.12 1.14 3.56
N GLN A 241 30.27 2.14 3.31
CA GLN A 241 29.50 2.28 2.08
C GLN A 241 30.18 3.29 1.16
N VAL A 242 30.52 2.85 -0.04
CA VAL A 242 31.23 3.67 -1.04
C VAL A 242 30.38 3.75 -2.31
N PRO A 243 30.07 4.95 -2.82
CA PRO A 243 29.37 5.09 -4.09
C PRO A 243 30.19 4.52 -5.24
N LEU A 244 29.52 4.12 -6.32
CA LEU A 244 30.16 3.62 -7.52
C LEU A 244 31.05 4.69 -8.15
N ASN A 245 32.29 4.31 -8.57
CA ASN A 245 33.12 5.16 -9.38
C ASN A 245 32.62 5.21 -10.85
N PRO A 246 33.15 6.14 -11.73
CA PRO A 246 32.62 6.28 -13.09
C PRO A 246 32.71 4.99 -13.93
N ALA A 247 33.79 4.22 -13.84
CA ALA A 247 33.93 2.96 -14.59
C ALA A 247 32.95 1.89 -14.11
N GLN A 248 32.69 1.83 -12.79
CA GLN A 248 31.71 0.93 -12.21
C GLN A 248 30.28 1.34 -12.60
N LYS A 249 29.97 2.63 -12.64
CA LYS A 249 28.68 3.15 -13.13
C LYS A 249 28.44 2.77 -14.59
N GLU A 250 29.47 2.85 -15.46
CA GLU A 250 29.37 2.48 -16.86
C GLU A 250 29.02 0.99 -17.02
N VAL A 251 29.76 0.11 -16.34
CA VAL A 251 29.48 -1.34 -16.36
C VAL A 251 28.07 -1.66 -15.81
N MET A 252 27.65 -1.00 -14.73
CA MET A 252 26.33 -1.17 -14.16
C MET A 252 25.23 -0.66 -15.11
N SER A 253 25.44 0.48 -15.79
CA SER A 253 24.52 0.99 -16.80
C SER A 253 24.34 0.01 -17.96
N LYS A 254 25.44 -0.60 -18.41
CA LYS A 254 25.41 -1.65 -19.45
C LYS A 254 24.58 -2.85 -18.97
N ALA A 255 24.79 -3.32 -17.74
CA ALA A 255 24.03 -4.42 -17.17
C ALA A 255 22.53 -4.11 -17.10
N ILE A 256 22.18 -2.94 -16.60
CA ILE A 256 20.77 -2.49 -16.53
C ILE A 256 20.17 -2.46 -17.93
N SER A 257 20.84 -1.86 -18.92
CA SER A 257 20.28 -1.74 -20.27
C SER A 257 20.08 -3.09 -20.96
N LEU A 258 20.94 -4.07 -20.70
CA LEU A 258 20.82 -5.43 -21.26
C LEU A 258 19.67 -6.23 -20.62
N MET A 259 19.33 -5.94 -19.36
CA MET A 259 18.35 -6.70 -18.59
C MET A 259 16.98 -5.99 -18.48
N ALA A 260 16.89 -4.70 -18.80
CA ALA A 260 15.72 -3.85 -18.52
C ALA A 260 14.50 -4.09 -19.43
N GLY A 261 14.61 -4.91 -20.46
CA GLY A 261 13.47 -5.26 -21.33
C GLY A 261 12.35 -5.91 -20.51
N ILE A 262 11.14 -5.34 -20.53
CA ILE A 262 9.96 -5.94 -19.88
C ILE A 262 9.23 -6.79 -20.90
N ASP A 263 9.02 -8.08 -20.59
CA ASP A 263 8.33 -9.05 -21.45
C ASP A 263 7.01 -9.52 -20.82
N LEU A 264 6.01 -8.64 -20.87
CA LEU A 264 4.65 -8.96 -20.40
C LEU A 264 3.89 -9.91 -21.32
N ASN A 265 4.41 -10.25 -22.50
CA ASN A 265 3.77 -11.18 -23.42
C ASN A 265 4.22 -12.63 -23.23
N ASN A 266 5.25 -12.86 -22.43
CA ASN A 266 5.79 -14.19 -22.19
C ASN A 266 4.86 -15.02 -21.31
N GLN A 267 4.18 -15.99 -21.92
CA GLN A 267 3.20 -16.82 -21.23
C GLN A 267 3.83 -17.77 -20.22
N GLU A 268 5.07 -18.21 -20.45
CA GLU A 268 5.78 -19.09 -19.52
C GLU A 268 6.13 -18.32 -18.23
N MET A 269 6.60 -17.09 -18.35
CA MET A 269 6.84 -16.22 -17.19
C MET A 269 5.55 -15.92 -16.41
N LYS A 270 4.43 -15.65 -17.11
CA LYS A 270 3.13 -15.45 -16.46
C LYS A 270 2.71 -16.70 -15.69
N ASN A 271 2.83 -17.87 -16.30
CA ASN A 271 2.48 -19.14 -15.65
C ASN A 271 3.37 -19.38 -14.41
N ALA A 272 4.68 -19.19 -14.52
CA ALA A 272 5.61 -19.30 -13.40
C ALA A 272 5.28 -18.31 -12.28
N PHE A 273 4.96 -17.06 -12.62
CA PHE A 273 4.53 -16.03 -11.66
C PHE A 273 3.31 -16.47 -10.87
N TRP A 274 2.29 -17.03 -11.52
CA TRP A 274 1.08 -17.48 -10.84
C TRP A 274 1.33 -18.70 -9.97
N VAL A 275 2.25 -19.60 -10.36
CA VAL A 275 2.67 -20.72 -9.51
C VAL A 275 3.32 -20.21 -8.21
N GLU A 276 4.16 -19.18 -8.28
CA GLU A 276 4.75 -18.57 -7.08
C GLU A 276 3.70 -17.81 -6.25
N TRP A 277 2.79 -17.09 -6.89
CA TRP A 277 1.70 -16.35 -6.25
C TRP A 277 0.80 -17.25 -5.39
N GLU A 278 0.41 -18.43 -5.94
CA GLU A 278 -0.48 -19.38 -5.26
C GLU A 278 0.13 -20.04 -4.02
N LYS A 279 1.44 -19.91 -3.79
CA LYS A 279 2.07 -20.35 -2.54
C LYS A 279 1.70 -19.52 -1.33
N TYR A 280 1.13 -18.34 -1.55
CA TYR A 280 0.76 -17.37 -0.52
C TYR A 280 -0.77 -17.34 -0.34
N PRO A 281 -1.29 -17.82 0.81
CA PRO A 281 -2.73 -18.01 1.00
C PRO A 281 -3.57 -16.73 0.82
N VAL A 282 -3.07 -15.60 1.33
CA VAL A 282 -3.79 -14.30 1.22
C VAL A 282 -3.78 -13.82 -0.23
N LEU A 283 -2.68 -13.99 -0.94
CA LEU A 283 -2.59 -13.60 -2.36
C LEU A 283 -3.52 -14.45 -3.24
N SER A 284 -3.61 -15.77 -2.97
CA SER A 284 -4.57 -16.66 -3.65
C SER A 284 -6.02 -16.25 -3.41
N LEU A 285 -6.36 -15.90 -2.16
CA LEU A 285 -7.69 -15.40 -1.79
C LEU A 285 -8.01 -14.11 -2.56
N ILE A 286 -7.09 -13.14 -2.58
CA ILE A 286 -7.26 -11.86 -3.26
C ILE A 286 -7.42 -12.06 -4.77
N ARG A 287 -6.63 -12.94 -5.40
CA ARG A 287 -6.75 -13.24 -6.82
C ARG A 287 -8.15 -13.71 -7.20
N LYS A 288 -8.69 -14.65 -6.42
CA LYS A 288 -10.05 -15.14 -6.63
C LYS A 288 -11.07 -14.04 -6.46
N TRP A 289 -11.02 -13.32 -5.34
CA TRP A 289 -11.95 -12.24 -5.02
C TRP A 289 -11.93 -11.12 -6.06
N TRP A 290 -10.74 -10.68 -6.49
CA TRP A 290 -10.59 -9.62 -7.50
C TRP A 290 -11.24 -10.00 -8.84
N ASN A 291 -11.07 -11.26 -9.26
CA ASN A 291 -11.66 -11.75 -10.50
C ASN A 291 -13.20 -11.87 -10.44
N ASP A 292 -13.76 -11.95 -9.23
CA ASP A 292 -15.20 -12.00 -8.98
C ASP A 292 -15.84 -10.62 -8.79
N LEU A 293 -15.03 -9.52 -8.79
CA LEU A 293 -15.57 -8.16 -8.67
C LEU A 293 -16.50 -7.82 -9.85
N PRO A 294 -17.75 -7.42 -9.58
CA PRO A 294 -18.77 -7.30 -10.63
C PRO A 294 -18.60 -6.08 -11.53
N VAL A 295 -18.13 -4.96 -10.96
CA VAL A 295 -18.02 -3.67 -11.66
C VAL A 295 -16.79 -2.91 -11.20
N HIS A 296 -16.23 -2.08 -12.10
CA HIS A 296 -15.17 -1.13 -11.75
C HIS A 296 -15.74 0.10 -11.05
N PHE A 297 -15.00 0.63 -10.09
CA PHE A 297 -15.29 1.90 -9.43
C PHE A 297 -14.03 2.76 -9.29
N GLU A 298 -14.25 4.05 -9.13
CA GLU A 298 -13.20 5.02 -8.80
C GLU A 298 -13.25 5.34 -7.30
N ILE A 299 -12.09 5.30 -6.64
CA ILE A 299 -11.98 5.67 -5.23
C ILE A 299 -11.99 7.20 -5.13
N SER A 300 -12.92 7.75 -4.36
CA SER A 300 -13.04 9.19 -4.13
C SER A 300 -11.97 9.68 -3.13
N PRO A 301 -11.74 10.99 -2.97
CA PRO A 301 -10.89 11.52 -1.90
C PRO A 301 -11.33 11.09 -0.49
N VAL A 302 -12.63 10.84 -0.29
CA VAL A 302 -13.17 10.28 0.97
C VAL A 302 -12.72 8.84 1.16
N GLY A 303 -12.85 8.02 0.11
CA GLY A 303 -12.39 6.63 0.14
C GLY A 303 -10.88 6.51 0.30
N VAL A 304 -10.10 7.41 -0.31
CA VAL A 304 -8.64 7.48 -0.09
C VAL A 304 -8.32 7.75 1.37
N ALA A 305 -8.99 8.72 1.99
CA ALA A 305 -8.79 9.04 3.41
C ALA A 305 -9.15 7.86 4.33
N LEU A 306 -10.30 7.23 4.11
CA LEU A 306 -10.71 6.03 4.86
C LEU A 306 -9.73 4.88 4.71
N SER A 307 -9.30 4.59 3.47
CA SER A 307 -8.36 3.48 3.20
C SER A 307 -7.00 3.71 3.85
N ASN A 308 -6.43 4.92 3.73
CA ASN A 308 -5.16 5.26 4.38
C ASN A 308 -5.26 5.11 5.90
N ALA A 309 -6.29 5.68 6.52
CA ALA A 309 -6.50 5.59 7.96
C ALA A 309 -6.69 4.15 8.43
N TYR A 310 -7.47 3.35 7.68
CA TYR A 310 -7.69 1.95 8.01
C TYR A 310 -6.41 1.12 7.88
N ILE A 311 -5.66 1.25 6.78
CA ILE A 311 -4.40 0.54 6.57
C ILE A 311 -3.39 0.90 7.67
N HIS A 312 -3.22 2.19 7.97
CA HIS A 312 -2.29 2.66 8.99
C HIS A 312 -2.70 2.18 10.40
N SER A 313 -4.00 2.10 10.70
CA SER A 313 -4.49 1.53 11.97
C SER A 313 -4.14 0.04 12.15
N LYS A 314 -4.01 -0.70 11.02
CA LYS A 314 -3.62 -2.12 11.02
C LYS A 314 -2.11 -2.34 11.00
N ASP A 315 -1.38 -1.45 10.35
CA ASP A 315 0.08 -1.49 10.27
C ASP A 315 0.65 -0.06 10.22
N PRO A 316 1.04 0.50 11.38
CA PRO A 316 1.61 1.86 11.47
C PRO A 316 2.94 2.04 10.71
N SER A 317 3.60 0.96 10.27
CA SER A 317 4.82 1.03 9.48
C SER A 317 4.56 1.40 8.01
N ILE A 318 3.32 1.27 7.54
CA ILE A 318 2.92 1.59 6.17
C ILE A 318 2.74 3.11 6.04
N PRO A 319 3.42 3.76 5.07
CA PRO A 319 3.29 5.20 4.89
C PRO A 319 1.89 5.57 4.40
N CYS A 320 1.36 6.67 4.91
CA CYS A 320 0.13 7.27 4.37
C CYS A 320 0.42 7.88 3.00
N LEU A 321 -0.35 7.49 1.99
CA LEU A 321 -0.22 7.97 0.60
C LEU A 321 -1.43 8.85 0.26
N TYR A 322 -1.19 10.14 0.13
CA TYR A 322 -2.20 11.12 -0.29
C TYR A 322 -1.85 11.75 -1.62
#